data_0089281f15e6c97af4130bbdf0cf9afd
#
_entry.id   0089281f15e6c97af4130bbdf0cf9afd
#
_cell.length_a   1.000
_cell.length_b   1.000
_cell.length_c   1.000
_cell.angle_alpha   90.00
_cell.angle_beta   90.00
_cell.angle_gamma   90.00
#
_symmetry.space_group_name_H-M   'P 1'
#
loop_
_entity.id
_entity.type
_entity.pdbx_description
1 polymer ?
#
loop_
_entity_poly.entity_id
_entity_poly.type
_entity_poly.pdbx_seq_one_letter_code
_entity_poly.pdbx_strand_id
1 'polypeptide(L)'
;MGQKYLIDSNVIIDYASGRLPKEGSDFVEEIFNGEFLISVIVKIEVLGFDDLPHKMIAMEDFVEMAEVIPLDEKVTDTAIKLRRQYKKLKLGDAIIASTALEYDFILITHNVDDFRNISKLKILNPYQMS
;
A
#
# COMPACT_ATOMS: atom_id res chain seq x y z
N MET A 1 -19.53 7.13 7.18
CA MET A 1 -18.73 6.80 6.00
C MET A 1 -17.68 5.77 6.36
N GLY A 2 -17.49 4.79 5.51
CA GLY A 2 -16.56 3.72 5.76
C GLY A 2 -15.10 4.18 5.68
N GLN A 3 -14.25 3.49 6.41
CA GLN A 3 -12.80 3.70 6.35
C GLN A 3 -12.28 3.21 4.99
N LYS A 4 -11.32 3.94 4.42
CA LYS A 4 -10.67 3.54 3.16
C LYS A 4 -9.29 2.98 3.44
N TYR A 5 -8.88 2.04 2.61
CA TYR A 5 -7.64 1.28 2.79
C TYR A 5 -6.67 1.55 1.64
N LEU A 6 -5.45 1.90 2.00
CA LEU A 6 -4.34 2.09 1.08
C LEU A 6 -3.46 0.84 1.14
N ILE A 7 -3.25 0.18 0.03
CA ILE A 7 -2.59 -1.13 0.00
C ILE A 7 -1.13 -0.98 -0.43
N ASP A 8 -0.21 -1.51 0.39
CA ASP A 8 1.21 -1.54 0.07
C ASP A 8 1.53 -2.65 -0.94
N SER A 9 2.61 -2.49 -1.69
CA SER A 9 2.99 -3.40 -2.77
C SER A 9 3.20 -4.83 -2.31
N ASN A 10 3.81 -5.04 -1.13
CA ASN A 10 4.06 -6.40 -0.62
C ASN A 10 2.77 -7.19 -0.42
N VAL A 11 1.70 -6.53 0.00
CA VAL A 11 0.41 -7.19 0.21
C VAL A 11 -0.21 -7.62 -1.12
N ILE A 12 -0.12 -6.78 -2.14
CA ILE A 12 -0.63 -7.11 -3.48
C ILE A 12 0.13 -8.32 -4.04
N ILE A 13 1.45 -8.29 -3.98
CA ILE A 13 2.31 -9.34 -4.51
C ILE A 13 2.05 -10.66 -3.77
N ASP A 14 1.97 -10.63 -2.45
CA ASP A 14 1.76 -11.84 -1.65
C ASP A 14 0.35 -12.39 -1.80
N TYR A 15 -0.65 -11.53 -1.95
CA TYR A 15 -2.02 -11.98 -2.23
C TYR A 15 -2.06 -12.70 -3.59
N ALA A 16 -1.46 -12.10 -4.61
CA ALA A 16 -1.42 -12.69 -5.96
C ALA A 16 -0.66 -14.00 -5.99
N SER A 17 0.34 -14.17 -5.11
CA SER A 17 1.18 -15.37 -5.02
C SER A 17 0.67 -16.43 -4.04
N GLY A 18 -0.46 -16.15 -3.37
CA GLY A 18 -1.04 -17.07 -2.40
C GLY A 18 -0.24 -17.21 -1.10
N ARG A 19 0.54 -16.20 -0.73
CA ARG A 19 1.42 -16.24 0.44
C ARG A 19 0.81 -15.69 1.71
N LEU A 20 -0.37 -15.06 1.63
CA LEU A 20 -1.03 -14.54 2.82
C LEU A 20 -1.66 -15.66 3.64
N PRO A 21 -1.62 -15.58 4.99
CA PRO A 21 -2.41 -16.48 5.81
C PRO A 21 -3.90 -16.35 5.48
N LYS A 22 -4.67 -17.40 5.76
CA LYS A 22 -6.07 -17.46 5.34
C LYS A 22 -6.89 -16.25 5.81
N GLU A 23 -6.81 -15.89 7.08
CA GLU A 23 -7.61 -14.78 7.63
C GLU A 23 -7.22 -13.45 7.00
N GLY A 24 -5.91 -13.23 6.81
CA GLY A 24 -5.42 -12.04 6.12
C GLY A 24 -5.82 -11.99 4.65
N SER A 25 -5.73 -13.15 3.98
CA SER A 25 -6.14 -13.26 2.57
C SER A 25 -7.62 -12.96 2.40
N ASP A 26 -8.46 -13.52 3.28
CA ASP A 26 -9.90 -13.26 3.24
C ASP A 26 -10.21 -11.78 3.48
N PHE A 27 -9.49 -11.16 4.40
CA PHE A 27 -9.66 -9.74 4.70
C PHE A 27 -9.32 -8.85 3.50
N VAL A 28 -8.14 -9.07 2.90
CA VAL A 28 -7.73 -8.24 1.76
C VAL A 28 -8.57 -8.54 0.51
N GLU A 29 -9.03 -9.78 0.32
CA GLU A 29 -9.91 -10.11 -0.78
C GLU A 29 -11.21 -9.31 -0.73
N GLU A 30 -11.76 -9.15 0.46
CA GLU A 30 -12.95 -8.33 0.66
C GLU A 30 -12.69 -6.88 0.28
N ILE A 31 -11.52 -6.34 0.63
CA ILE A 31 -11.13 -4.99 0.22
C ILE A 31 -11.00 -4.91 -1.31
N PHE A 32 -10.34 -5.89 -1.94
CA PHE A 32 -10.12 -5.89 -3.39
C PHE A 32 -11.42 -6.06 -4.19
N ASN A 33 -12.43 -6.68 -3.61
CA ASN A 33 -13.74 -6.81 -4.26
C ASN A 33 -14.58 -5.52 -4.20
N GLY A 34 -14.19 -4.59 -3.35
CA GLY A 34 -14.80 -3.27 -3.27
C GLY A 34 -13.89 -2.22 -3.91
N GLU A 35 -13.89 -1.03 -3.34
CA GLU A 35 -12.96 0.02 -3.75
C GLU A 35 -11.69 -0.09 -2.94
N PHE A 36 -10.54 -0.17 -3.63
CA PHE A 36 -9.26 -0.15 -2.95
C PHE A 36 -8.33 0.87 -3.58
N LEU A 37 -7.40 1.34 -2.80
CA LEU A 37 -6.55 2.48 -3.14
C LEU A 37 -5.10 2.05 -3.12
N ILE A 38 -4.33 2.57 -4.06
CA ILE A 38 -2.87 2.42 -4.04
C ILE A 38 -2.23 3.78 -4.34
N SER A 39 -1.07 4.01 -3.74
CA SER A 39 -0.24 5.15 -4.13
C SER A 39 0.33 4.93 -5.53
N VAL A 40 0.57 5.99 -6.27
CA VAL A 40 1.24 5.89 -7.57
C VAL A 40 2.59 5.18 -7.45
N ILE A 41 3.29 5.31 -6.32
CA ILE A 41 4.57 4.61 -6.12
C ILE A 41 4.36 3.08 -6.07
N VAL A 42 3.26 2.63 -5.49
CA VAL A 42 2.92 1.20 -5.44
C VAL A 42 2.62 0.70 -6.86
N LYS A 43 1.90 1.48 -7.65
CA LYS A 43 1.64 1.12 -9.05
C LYS A 43 2.96 0.90 -9.80
N ILE A 44 3.92 1.81 -9.62
CA ILE A 44 5.23 1.69 -10.26
C ILE A 44 5.96 0.44 -9.76
N GLU A 45 5.92 0.17 -8.47
CA GLU A 45 6.60 -1.00 -7.89
C GLU A 45 6.04 -2.32 -8.42
N VAL A 46 4.71 -2.47 -8.44
CA VAL A 46 4.10 -3.74 -8.83
C VAL A 46 4.12 -3.95 -10.36
N LEU A 47 4.02 -2.89 -11.15
CA LEU A 47 4.05 -3.00 -12.61
C LEU A 47 5.45 -2.90 -13.19
N GLY A 48 6.39 -2.34 -12.43
CA GLY A 48 7.79 -2.28 -12.83
C GLY A 48 8.56 -3.57 -12.61
N PHE A 49 7.90 -4.58 -12.04
CA PHE A 49 8.50 -5.87 -11.76
C PHE A 49 8.44 -6.75 -13.02
N ASP A 50 9.59 -7.24 -13.49
CA ASP A 50 9.65 -8.09 -14.68
C ASP A 50 9.30 -9.52 -14.31
N ASP A 51 8.38 -10.13 -15.05
CA ASP A 51 7.89 -11.47 -14.78
C ASP A 51 7.42 -12.11 -16.09
N LEU A 52 6.87 -13.31 -16.01
CA LEU A 52 6.27 -13.98 -17.16
C LEU A 52 5.13 -13.14 -17.73
N PRO A 53 4.99 -13.09 -19.08
CA PRO A 53 3.99 -12.22 -19.72
C PRO A 53 2.57 -12.35 -19.18
N HIS A 54 2.11 -13.59 -18.92
CA HIS A 54 0.75 -13.81 -18.42
C HIS A 54 0.57 -13.26 -16.99
N LYS A 55 1.62 -13.29 -16.18
CA LYS A 55 1.59 -12.74 -14.82
C LYS A 55 1.60 -11.22 -14.86
N MET A 56 2.35 -10.64 -15.78
CA MET A 56 2.39 -9.19 -15.95
C MET A 56 1.04 -8.65 -16.40
N ILE A 57 0.38 -9.34 -17.33
CA ILE A 57 -0.96 -8.96 -17.81
C ILE A 57 -1.97 -9.06 -16.66
N ALA A 58 -1.92 -10.14 -15.88
CA ALA A 58 -2.82 -10.32 -14.75
C ALA A 58 -2.64 -9.20 -13.71
N MET A 59 -1.40 -8.79 -13.46
CA MET A 59 -1.11 -7.72 -12.50
C MET A 59 -1.60 -6.36 -13.05
N GLU A 60 -1.41 -6.11 -14.35
CA GLU A 60 -1.93 -4.89 -14.98
C GLU A 60 -3.45 -4.80 -14.86
N ASP A 61 -4.16 -5.91 -15.13
CA ASP A 61 -5.62 -5.96 -15.01
C ASP A 61 -6.06 -5.72 -13.57
N PHE A 62 -5.35 -6.27 -12.61
CA PHE A 62 -5.65 -6.08 -11.19
C PHE A 62 -5.47 -4.62 -10.78
N VAL A 63 -4.36 -4.01 -11.16
CA VAL A 63 -4.04 -2.63 -10.80
C VAL A 63 -5.03 -1.65 -11.46
N GLU A 64 -5.55 -1.97 -12.64
CA GLU A 64 -6.56 -1.13 -13.28
C GLU A 64 -7.83 -0.99 -12.45
N MET A 65 -8.12 -1.95 -11.59
CA MET A 65 -9.30 -1.90 -10.71
C MET A 65 -9.09 -1.00 -9.50
N ALA A 66 -7.86 -0.61 -9.20
CA ALA A 66 -7.54 0.24 -8.07
C ALA A 66 -7.76 1.72 -8.40
N GLU A 67 -8.11 2.48 -7.38
CA GLU A 67 -8.00 3.94 -7.48
C GLU A 67 -6.55 4.30 -7.14
N VAL A 68 -5.85 4.92 -8.09
CA VAL A 68 -4.44 5.30 -7.90
C VAL A 68 -4.38 6.73 -7.39
N ILE A 69 -3.77 6.91 -6.22
CA ILE A 69 -3.63 8.23 -5.60
C ILE A 69 -2.32 8.84 -6.08
N PRO A 70 -2.39 9.99 -6.75
CA PRO A 70 -1.18 10.61 -7.30
C PRO A 70 -0.28 11.22 -6.21
N LEU A 71 0.96 11.45 -6.59
CA LEU A 71 1.90 12.20 -5.76
C LEU A 71 1.61 13.69 -5.95
N ASP A 72 0.64 14.20 -5.21
CA ASP A 72 0.26 15.60 -5.29
C ASP A 72 1.12 16.47 -4.38
N GLU A 73 0.85 17.77 -4.37
CA GLU A 73 1.64 18.73 -3.60
C GLU A 73 1.57 18.47 -2.10
N LYS A 74 0.39 18.15 -1.58
CA LYS A 74 0.21 17.87 -0.14
C LYS A 74 0.99 16.63 0.28
N VAL A 75 0.92 15.57 -0.49
CA VAL A 75 1.65 14.33 -0.23
C VAL A 75 3.15 14.59 -0.32
N THR A 76 3.58 15.36 -1.31
CA THR A 76 5.00 15.70 -1.48
C THR A 76 5.53 16.46 -0.26
N ASP A 77 4.81 17.49 0.19
CA ASP A 77 5.24 18.29 1.34
C ASP A 77 5.34 17.45 2.60
N THR A 78 4.37 16.58 2.83
CA THR A 78 4.38 15.70 4.01
C THR A 78 5.50 14.66 3.92
N ALA A 79 5.76 14.12 2.73
CA ALA A 79 6.86 13.18 2.53
C ALA A 79 8.21 13.83 2.84
N ILE A 80 8.40 15.10 2.46
CA ILE A 80 9.62 15.85 2.79
C ILE A 80 9.77 15.94 4.31
N LYS A 81 8.71 16.31 5.02
CA LYS A 81 8.74 16.42 6.49
C LYS A 81 9.05 15.08 7.15
N LEU A 82 8.44 14.00 6.68
CA LEU A 82 8.68 12.67 7.23
C LEU A 82 10.13 12.23 7.03
N ARG A 83 10.71 12.49 5.87
CA ARG A 83 12.11 12.12 5.60
C ARG A 83 13.09 12.92 6.44
N ARG A 84 12.76 14.16 6.78
CA ARG A 84 13.58 14.97 7.70
C ARG A 84 13.49 14.47 9.14
N GLN A 85 12.31 14.01 9.55
CA GLN A 85 12.06 13.55 10.92
C GLN A 85 12.56 12.11 11.14
N TYR A 86 12.33 11.22 10.18
CA TYR A 86 12.65 9.80 10.28
C TYR A 86 13.77 9.47 9.29
N LYS A 87 15.02 9.51 9.77
CA LYS A 87 16.22 9.46 8.91
C LYS A 87 16.37 8.16 8.13
N LYS A 88 15.81 7.06 8.64
CA LYS A 88 15.91 5.75 7.98
C LYS A 88 14.74 5.45 7.05
N LEU A 89 13.77 6.35 6.98
CA LEU A 89 12.57 6.13 6.16
C LEU A 89 12.93 6.22 4.68
N LYS A 90 12.61 5.15 3.94
CA LYS A 90 12.88 5.09 2.50
C LYS A 90 11.94 6.02 1.75
N LEU A 91 12.36 6.45 0.56
CA LEU A 91 11.57 7.39 -0.25
C LEU A 91 10.17 6.85 -0.56
N GLY A 92 10.07 5.62 -1.03
CA GLY A 92 8.77 5.01 -1.34
C GLY A 92 7.88 4.93 -0.12
N ASP A 93 8.44 4.52 1.02
CA ASP A 93 7.69 4.43 2.28
C ASP A 93 7.21 5.79 2.75
N ALA A 94 8.02 6.83 2.56
CA ALA A 94 7.63 8.19 2.90
C ALA A 94 6.42 8.65 2.07
N ILE A 95 6.40 8.32 0.79
CA ILE A 95 5.30 8.67 -0.11
C ILE A 95 4.03 7.91 0.30
N ILE A 96 4.15 6.62 0.58
CA ILE A 96 3.01 5.78 1.00
C ILE A 96 2.43 6.29 2.32
N ALA A 97 3.29 6.51 3.32
CA ALA A 97 2.85 7.02 4.63
C ALA A 97 2.19 8.40 4.50
N SER A 98 2.78 9.27 3.70
CA SER A 98 2.24 10.62 3.48
C SER A 98 0.86 10.58 2.82
N THR A 99 0.67 9.69 1.86
CA THR A 99 -0.63 9.51 1.21
C THR A 99 -1.67 9.09 2.23
N ALA A 100 -1.34 8.10 3.07
CA ALA A 100 -2.27 7.63 4.10
C ALA A 100 -2.60 8.72 5.12
N LEU A 101 -1.61 9.50 5.54
CA LEU A 101 -1.82 10.58 6.50
C LEU A 101 -2.67 11.71 5.93
N GLU A 102 -2.37 12.16 4.71
CA GLU A 102 -3.05 13.30 4.10
C GLU A 102 -4.51 13.02 3.80
N TYR A 103 -4.84 11.79 3.46
CA TYR A 103 -6.21 11.42 3.07
C TYR A 103 -6.91 10.54 4.10
N ASP A 104 -6.29 10.35 5.27
CA ASP A 104 -6.84 9.57 6.39
C ASP A 104 -7.22 8.14 5.98
N PHE A 105 -6.30 7.46 5.29
CA PHE A 105 -6.45 6.06 4.94
C PHE A 105 -5.79 5.16 5.98
N ILE A 106 -6.27 3.93 6.12
CA ILE A 106 -5.57 2.88 6.86
C ILE A 106 -4.59 2.21 5.90
N LEU A 107 -3.32 2.16 6.27
CA LEU A 107 -2.29 1.49 5.47
C LEU A 107 -2.30 0.00 5.76
N ILE A 108 -2.45 -0.80 4.72
CA ILE A 108 -2.37 -2.25 4.79
C ILE A 108 -0.97 -2.65 4.33
N THR A 109 -0.16 -3.17 5.24
CA THR A 109 1.24 -3.51 4.94
C THR A 109 1.72 -4.65 5.82
N HIS A 110 2.66 -5.44 5.28
CA HIS A 110 3.40 -6.43 6.05
C HIS A 110 4.55 -5.76 6.83
N ASN A 111 5.12 -4.68 6.30
CA ASN A 111 6.32 -4.03 6.84
C ASN A 111 5.99 -3.02 7.94
N VAL A 112 5.31 -3.47 8.98
CA VAL A 112 4.88 -2.60 10.09
C VAL A 112 6.06 -1.88 10.73
N ASP A 113 7.20 -2.54 10.85
CA ASP A 113 8.38 -1.96 11.48
C ASP A 113 8.88 -0.70 10.77
N ASP A 114 8.71 -0.63 9.45
CA ASP A 114 9.13 0.53 8.68
C ASP A 114 8.25 1.76 8.92
N PHE A 115 7.03 1.56 9.42
CA PHE A 115 6.02 2.61 9.51
C PHE A 115 5.56 2.92 10.94
N ARG A 116 5.74 2.01 11.91
CA ARG A 116 5.08 2.11 13.21
C ARG A 116 5.47 3.32 14.05
N ASN A 117 6.64 3.90 13.80
CA ASN A 117 7.09 5.08 14.54
C ASN A 117 6.52 6.38 14.01
N ILE A 118 5.81 6.32 12.88
CA ILE A 118 5.23 7.51 12.28
C ILE A 118 3.95 7.88 13.03
N SER A 119 3.95 9.08 13.62
CA SER A 119 2.83 9.56 14.42
C SER A 119 1.53 9.64 13.61
N LYS A 120 0.43 9.20 14.19
CA LYS A 120 -0.93 9.27 13.64
C LYS A 120 -1.20 8.35 12.44
N LEU A 121 -0.22 7.59 11.99
CA LEU A 121 -0.41 6.65 10.88
C LEU A 121 -1.16 5.42 11.38
N LYS A 122 -2.27 5.09 10.73
CA LYS A 122 -3.06 3.90 11.03
C LYS A 122 -2.58 2.75 10.15
N ILE A 123 -2.21 1.63 10.75
CA ILE A 123 -1.61 0.48 10.06
C ILE A 123 -2.37 -0.79 10.42
N LEU A 124 -2.60 -1.64 9.43
CA LEU A 124 -3.09 -3.00 9.64
C LEU A 124 -2.18 -3.97 8.91
N ASN A 125 -1.82 -5.06 9.59
CA ASN A 125 -0.97 -6.10 9.02
C ASN A 125 -1.80 -7.36 8.78
N PRO A 126 -2.09 -7.70 7.49
CA PRO A 126 -2.91 -8.88 7.19
C PRO A 126 -2.24 -10.21 7.52
N TYR A 127 -0.95 -10.22 7.83
CA TYR A 127 -0.24 -11.43 8.24
C TYR A 127 -0.47 -11.79 9.70
N GLN A 128 -0.99 -10.87 10.50
CA GLN A 128 -1.18 -11.05 11.94
C GLN A 128 -2.64 -11.04 12.36
N MET A 129 -3.52 -11.39 11.45
CA MET A 129 -4.96 -11.52 11.72
C MET A 129 -5.30 -12.93 12.15
N SER A 130 -6.24 -13.04 13.08
CA SER A 130 -6.73 -14.33 13.54
C SER A 130 -8.25 -14.37 13.63
#